data_cffb74891ef4726cf27cb7ce697b168b
#
_entry.id   cffb74891ef4726cf27cb7ce697b168b
#
_cell.length_a   1.000
_cell.length_b   1.000
_cell.length_c   1.000
_cell.angle_alpha   90.00
_cell.angle_beta   90.00
_cell.angle_gamma   90.00
#
_symmetry.space_group_name_H-M   'P 1'
#
loop_
_entity.id
_entity.type
_entity.pdbx_description
1 polymer ?
#
loop_
_entity_poly.entity_id
_entity_poly.type
_entity_poly.pdbx_seq_one_letter_code
_entity_poly.pdbx_strand_id
1 'polypeptide(L)'
;MSLQLAPRETRAFADVLLDVFGKRNGAGALEVTYEATVGPVVVSARAATVHAERPGNGMALPVLPASAVRSTATFFGLTDGRAGAGGARVNAGVYNPSDATVFVGFSVHDENGDVTNTVYRWVAGREWAQINDLFAVAGHGPARPAAYVTFQSEGPVFPFLISIDNRSGDPTFLEPTESFLP
;
A
#
# COMPACT_ATOMS: atom_id res chain seq x y z
N MET A 1 -10.10 -20.27 -4.29
CA MET A 1 -11.58 -20.32 -4.35
C MET A 1 -12.02 -19.84 -5.71
N SER A 2 -13.01 -20.47 -6.35
CA SER A 2 -13.69 -19.92 -7.54
C SER A 2 -15.11 -19.54 -7.19
N LEU A 3 -15.61 -18.47 -7.81
CA LEU A 3 -16.93 -17.91 -7.58
C LEU A 3 -17.58 -17.66 -8.94
N GLN A 4 -18.84 -18.04 -9.08
CA GLN A 4 -19.64 -17.68 -10.25
C GLN A 4 -20.60 -16.57 -9.88
N LEU A 5 -20.68 -15.54 -10.72
CA LEU A 5 -21.62 -14.44 -10.58
C LEU A 5 -22.57 -14.42 -11.79
N ALA A 6 -23.87 -14.36 -11.50
CA ALA A 6 -24.86 -14.07 -12.52
C ALA A 6 -24.76 -12.60 -12.99
N PRO A 7 -25.28 -12.24 -14.17
CA PRO A 7 -25.36 -10.86 -14.59
C PRO A 7 -26.02 -9.96 -13.54
N ARG A 8 -25.36 -8.85 -13.17
CA ARG A 8 -25.80 -7.90 -12.14
C ARG A 8 -25.81 -8.45 -10.70
N GLU A 9 -25.25 -9.64 -10.47
CA GLU A 9 -25.10 -10.18 -9.13
C GLU A 9 -23.95 -9.48 -8.41
N THR A 10 -24.12 -9.21 -7.12
CA THR A 10 -23.08 -8.71 -6.23
C THR A 10 -22.83 -9.75 -5.14
N ARG A 11 -21.56 -10.02 -4.86
CA ARG A 11 -21.12 -10.81 -3.70
C ARG A 11 -20.25 -9.94 -2.80
N ALA A 12 -20.54 -9.99 -1.51
CA ALA A 12 -19.76 -9.29 -0.49
C ALA A 12 -19.23 -10.30 0.54
N PHE A 13 -18.02 -10.10 0.98
CA PHE A 13 -17.38 -10.82 2.08
C PHE A 13 -17.12 -9.81 3.19
N ALA A 14 -17.65 -10.07 4.38
CA ALA A 14 -17.50 -9.19 5.53
C ALA A 14 -16.05 -9.24 6.06
N ASP A 15 -15.45 -10.42 6.04
CA ASP A 15 -14.04 -10.67 6.38
C ASP A 15 -13.47 -11.65 5.35
N VAL A 16 -12.84 -11.10 4.32
CA VAL A 16 -12.28 -11.94 3.24
C VAL A 16 -11.20 -12.89 3.74
N LEU A 17 -10.42 -12.51 4.75
CA LEU A 17 -9.39 -13.38 5.32
C LEU A 17 -10.01 -14.59 6.01
N LEU A 18 -11.07 -14.38 6.78
CA LEU A 18 -11.77 -15.47 7.46
C LEU A 18 -12.68 -16.23 6.51
N ASP A 19 -13.53 -15.52 5.75
CA ASP A 19 -14.60 -16.11 4.93
C ASP A 19 -14.06 -16.94 3.75
N VAL A 20 -12.92 -16.49 3.18
CA VAL A 20 -12.33 -17.10 1.99
C VAL A 20 -11.11 -17.97 2.31
N PHE A 21 -10.26 -17.53 3.22
CA PHE A 21 -8.97 -18.16 3.50
C PHE A 21 -8.91 -18.86 4.86
N GLY A 22 -9.91 -18.73 5.70
CA GLY A 22 -9.94 -19.32 7.05
C GLY A 22 -8.90 -18.72 8.00
N LYS A 23 -8.41 -17.50 7.72
CA LYS A 23 -7.37 -16.82 8.49
C LYS A 23 -7.99 -15.75 9.39
N ARG A 24 -7.73 -15.82 10.70
CA ARG A 24 -8.21 -14.81 11.66
C ARG A 24 -7.27 -13.61 11.78
N ASN A 25 -5.99 -13.81 11.50
CA ASN A 25 -4.96 -12.78 11.54
C ASN A 25 -4.09 -12.91 10.29
N GLY A 26 -3.75 -11.80 9.69
CA GLY A 26 -2.88 -11.78 8.52
C GLY A 26 -2.91 -10.43 7.82
N ALA A 27 -1.94 -10.25 6.96
CA ALA A 27 -1.87 -9.16 6.00
C ALA A 27 -1.34 -9.72 4.68
N GLY A 28 -1.71 -9.10 3.57
CA GLY A 28 -1.28 -9.57 2.26
C GLY A 28 -1.96 -8.80 1.14
N ALA A 29 -1.62 -9.18 -0.08
CA ALA A 29 -2.32 -8.75 -1.27
C ALA A 29 -3.37 -9.80 -1.66
N LEU A 30 -4.49 -9.35 -2.19
CA LEU A 30 -5.53 -10.19 -2.76
C LEU A 30 -5.47 -10.07 -4.29
N GLU A 31 -5.16 -11.18 -4.95
CA GLU A 31 -5.27 -11.27 -6.41
C GLU A 31 -6.66 -11.78 -6.79
N VAL A 32 -7.31 -11.08 -7.71
CA VAL A 32 -8.60 -11.48 -8.28
C VAL A 32 -8.42 -11.66 -9.78
N THR A 33 -8.57 -12.89 -10.24
CA THR A 33 -8.63 -13.21 -11.67
C THR A 33 -10.05 -13.57 -12.04
N TYR A 34 -10.51 -13.14 -13.21
CA TYR A 34 -11.85 -13.45 -13.68
C TYR A 34 -11.89 -13.70 -15.19
N GLU A 35 -12.84 -14.54 -15.58
CA GLU A 35 -13.25 -14.70 -16.96
C GLU A 35 -14.68 -14.17 -17.10
N ALA A 36 -14.86 -13.18 -17.95
CA ALA A 36 -16.19 -12.60 -18.18
C ALA A 36 -16.66 -12.88 -19.59
N THR A 37 -17.82 -13.49 -19.68
CA THR A 37 -18.52 -13.69 -20.97
C THR A 37 -19.43 -12.51 -21.33
N VAL A 38 -19.85 -11.73 -20.34
CA VAL A 38 -20.79 -10.61 -20.49
C VAL A 38 -20.39 -9.46 -19.54
N GLY A 39 -19.66 -8.50 -20.06
CA GLY A 39 -19.35 -7.25 -19.35
C GLY A 39 -18.25 -7.37 -18.30
N PRO A 40 -17.80 -6.23 -17.75
CA PRO A 40 -16.72 -6.18 -16.77
C PRO A 40 -17.17 -6.62 -15.38
N VAL A 41 -16.23 -7.18 -14.59
CA VAL A 41 -16.37 -7.40 -13.16
C VAL A 41 -15.83 -6.17 -12.42
N VAL A 42 -16.59 -5.63 -11.48
CA VAL A 42 -16.17 -4.53 -10.61
C VAL A 42 -15.80 -5.12 -9.26
N VAL A 43 -14.60 -4.81 -8.80
CA VAL A 43 -14.10 -5.21 -7.48
C VAL A 43 -13.89 -3.95 -6.64
N SER A 44 -14.28 -4.01 -5.37
CA SER A 44 -13.95 -2.98 -4.38
C SER A 44 -13.55 -3.63 -3.07
N ALA A 45 -12.64 -3.00 -2.34
CA ALA A 45 -12.16 -3.51 -1.07
C ALA A 45 -11.99 -2.38 -0.05
N ARG A 46 -12.13 -2.72 1.23
CA ARG A 46 -11.91 -1.83 2.35
C ARG A 46 -11.22 -2.59 3.47
N ALA A 47 -10.18 -2.00 4.05
CA ALA A 47 -9.66 -2.42 5.35
C ALA A 47 -10.37 -1.60 6.44
N ALA A 48 -10.78 -2.24 7.51
CA ALA A 48 -11.40 -1.56 8.64
C ALA A 48 -10.98 -2.23 9.95
N THR A 49 -10.75 -1.42 10.98
CA THR A 49 -10.59 -1.90 12.34
C THR A 49 -11.97 -2.05 12.95
N VAL A 50 -12.30 -3.24 13.43
CA VAL A 50 -13.58 -3.49 14.09
C VAL A 50 -13.37 -3.41 15.60
N HIS A 51 -14.00 -2.43 16.23
CA HIS A 51 -14.08 -2.34 17.69
C HIS A 51 -15.49 -2.67 18.14
N ALA A 52 -15.63 -3.41 19.25
CA ALA A 52 -16.92 -3.88 19.74
C ALA A 52 -17.94 -2.75 20.06
N GLU A 53 -17.45 -1.53 20.33
CA GLU A 53 -18.27 -0.43 20.82
C GLU A 53 -18.19 0.87 19.99
N ARG A 54 -17.37 0.90 18.93
CA ARG A 54 -17.17 2.11 18.08
C ARG A 54 -17.04 1.71 16.63
N PRO A 55 -17.52 2.55 15.70
CA PRO A 55 -17.09 2.45 14.31
C PRO A 55 -15.56 2.55 14.26
N GLY A 56 -14.90 1.54 13.73
CA GLY A 56 -13.45 1.55 13.59
C GLY A 56 -13.01 2.43 12.42
N ASN A 57 -11.77 2.86 12.47
CA ASN A 57 -11.12 3.51 11.35
C ASN A 57 -11.05 2.55 10.17
N GLY A 58 -11.14 3.07 8.97
CA GLY A 58 -11.10 2.24 7.78
C GLY A 58 -10.59 2.99 6.57
N MET A 59 -10.01 2.25 5.65
CA MET A 59 -9.39 2.74 4.43
C MET A 59 -9.95 1.99 3.23
N ALA A 60 -10.37 2.71 2.20
CA ALA A 60 -10.60 2.10 0.91
C ALA A 60 -9.27 1.58 0.36
N LEU A 61 -9.24 0.35 -0.10
CA LEU A 61 -8.08 -0.22 -0.75
C LEU A 61 -8.23 -0.04 -2.27
N PRO A 62 -7.21 0.42 -2.97
CA PRO A 62 -7.26 0.51 -4.41
C PRO A 62 -7.33 -0.89 -5.02
N VAL A 63 -8.08 -1.02 -6.09
CA VAL A 63 -8.07 -2.21 -6.93
C VAL A 63 -7.26 -1.85 -8.17
N LEU A 64 -6.04 -2.37 -8.23
CA LEU A 64 -5.09 -2.05 -9.29
C LEU A 64 -5.11 -3.12 -10.38
N PRO A 65 -5.13 -2.73 -11.66
CA PRO A 65 -4.98 -3.69 -12.75
C PRO A 65 -3.56 -4.28 -12.75
N ALA A 66 -3.40 -5.48 -13.31
CA ALA A 66 -2.09 -6.12 -13.40
C ALA A 66 -1.03 -5.25 -14.12
N SER A 67 -1.46 -4.35 -15.01
CA SER A 67 -0.60 -3.41 -15.71
C SER A 67 -0.10 -2.23 -14.86
N ALA A 68 -0.61 -2.05 -13.64
CA ALA A 68 -0.18 -0.97 -12.75
C ALA A 68 1.13 -1.27 -11.99
N VAL A 69 1.79 -2.40 -12.30
CA VAL A 69 3.15 -2.69 -11.79
C VAL A 69 4.16 -1.67 -12.27
N ARG A 70 5.14 -1.34 -11.41
CA ARG A 70 6.15 -0.32 -11.69
C ARG A 70 7.51 -0.76 -11.17
N SER A 71 8.58 -0.34 -11.88
CA SER A 71 9.96 -0.47 -11.39
C SER A 71 10.47 0.82 -10.76
N THR A 72 9.78 1.94 -11.01
CA THR A 72 10.07 3.25 -10.42
C THR A 72 8.78 3.94 -10.05
N ALA A 73 8.80 4.74 -8.97
CA ALA A 73 7.66 5.53 -8.54
C ALA A 73 8.10 6.74 -7.72
N THR A 74 7.24 7.76 -7.63
CA THR A 74 7.44 8.91 -6.75
C THR A 74 6.16 9.18 -5.97
N PHE A 75 6.31 9.47 -4.69
CA PHE A 75 5.22 9.78 -3.77
C PHE A 75 5.48 11.16 -3.16
N PHE A 76 4.52 12.07 -3.32
CA PHE A 76 4.59 13.45 -2.84
C PHE A 76 3.61 13.70 -1.70
N GLY A 77 3.78 14.87 -1.05
CA GLY A 77 2.85 15.35 -0.02
C GLY A 77 2.97 14.61 1.32
N LEU A 78 4.15 14.06 1.59
CA LEU A 78 4.41 13.32 2.82
C LEU A 78 4.95 14.26 3.90
N THR A 79 4.46 14.07 5.13
CA THR A 79 4.98 14.76 6.31
C THR A 79 5.41 13.73 7.35
N ASP A 80 6.64 13.86 7.87
CA ASP A 80 7.06 13.12 9.07
C ASP A 80 6.49 13.84 10.29
N GLY A 81 5.46 13.27 10.86
CA GLY A 81 4.73 13.89 11.96
C GLY A 81 5.12 13.45 13.34
N ARG A 82 6.34 12.95 13.56
CA ARG A 82 6.81 12.57 14.89
C ARG A 82 6.96 13.72 15.89
N ALA A 83 6.94 14.96 15.42
CA ALA A 83 6.96 16.13 16.30
C ALA A 83 5.56 16.43 16.85
N GLY A 84 5.16 15.74 17.92
CA GLY A 84 3.95 16.02 18.68
C GLY A 84 2.70 15.23 18.24
N ALA A 85 1.61 15.44 18.98
CA ALA A 85 0.35 14.68 18.87
C ALA A 85 -0.49 14.97 17.61
N GLY A 86 0.06 15.63 16.61
CA GLY A 86 -0.68 16.12 15.42
C GLY A 86 -0.09 15.73 14.08
N GLY A 87 0.83 14.77 14.03
CA GLY A 87 1.48 14.37 12.79
C GLY A 87 1.03 13.02 12.25
N ALA A 88 1.64 12.59 11.15
CA ALA A 88 1.39 11.30 10.54
C ALA A 88 2.67 10.48 10.49
N ARG A 89 2.58 9.14 10.57
CA ARG A 89 3.67 8.23 10.19
C ARG A 89 3.38 7.64 8.83
N VAL A 90 4.43 7.28 8.12
CA VAL A 90 4.32 6.71 6.78
C VAL A 90 4.84 5.28 6.78
N ASN A 91 4.00 4.34 6.39
CA ASN A 91 4.41 2.97 6.12
C ASN A 91 4.62 2.82 4.61
N ALA A 92 5.73 2.20 4.22
CA ALA A 92 6.00 1.84 2.84
C ALA A 92 5.71 0.37 2.60
N GLY A 93 5.07 0.04 1.50
CA GLY A 93 4.73 -1.31 1.16
C GLY A 93 4.96 -1.64 -0.31
N VAL A 94 5.08 -2.93 -0.57
CA VAL A 94 5.25 -3.47 -1.90
C VAL A 94 4.61 -4.85 -2.00
N TYR A 95 3.97 -5.12 -3.12
CA TYR A 95 3.57 -6.47 -3.49
C TYR A 95 4.31 -6.89 -4.76
N ASN A 96 4.98 -8.02 -4.70
CA ASN A 96 5.67 -8.64 -5.83
C ASN A 96 4.77 -9.69 -6.49
N PRO A 97 4.17 -9.42 -7.65
CA PRO A 97 3.27 -10.36 -8.32
C PRO A 97 4.02 -11.45 -9.11
N SER A 98 5.33 -11.35 -9.25
CA SER A 98 6.15 -12.35 -9.95
C SER A 98 6.47 -13.55 -9.07
N ASP A 99 7.04 -14.61 -9.65
CA ASP A 99 7.53 -15.77 -8.89
C ASP A 99 9.00 -15.63 -8.47
N ALA A 100 9.70 -14.60 -9.00
CA ALA A 100 11.10 -14.34 -8.68
C ALA A 100 11.22 -13.35 -7.50
N THR A 101 12.28 -13.48 -6.72
CA THR A 101 12.65 -12.49 -5.71
C THR A 101 13.15 -11.21 -6.40
N VAL A 102 12.73 -10.05 -5.92
CA VAL A 102 13.17 -8.74 -6.41
C VAL A 102 13.80 -7.92 -5.28
N PHE A 103 14.76 -7.09 -5.64
CA PHE A 103 15.34 -6.10 -4.73
C PHE A 103 14.66 -4.76 -4.94
N VAL A 104 14.25 -4.13 -3.84
CA VAL A 104 13.52 -2.85 -3.86
C VAL A 104 14.19 -1.84 -2.93
N GLY A 105 14.04 -0.54 -3.24
CA GLY A 105 14.52 0.56 -2.43
C GLY A 105 13.54 1.70 -2.36
N PHE A 106 13.35 2.26 -1.16
CA PHE A 106 12.61 3.49 -0.91
C PHE A 106 13.59 4.56 -0.44
N SER A 107 13.80 5.59 -1.25
CA SER A 107 14.67 6.73 -0.92
C SER A 107 13.84 7.88 -0.37
N VAL A 108 14.18 8.32 0.83
CA VAL A 108 13.55 9.48 1.48
C VAL A 108 14.32 10.72 1.08
N HIS A 109 13.62 11.73 0.57
CA HIS A 109 14.17 13.01 0.15
C HIS A 109 13.69 14.10 1.11
N ASP A 110 14.56 15.06 1.38
CA ASP A 110 14.22 16.25 2.13
C ASP A 110 13.57 17.33 1.25
N GLU A 111 13.27 18.47 1.84
CA GLU A 111 12.64 19.62 1.16
C GLU A 111 13.50 20.24 0.04
N ASN A 112 14.82 20.00 0.05
CA ASN A 112 15.75 20.46 -0.98
C ASN A 112 15.90 19.44 -2.12
N GLY A 113 15.31 18.25 -1.96
CA GLY A 113 15.43 17.16 -2.91
C GLY A 113 16.63 16.23 -2.67
N ASP A 114 17.40 16.50 -1.60
CA ASP A 114 18.53 15.64 -1.25
C ASP A 114 18.07 14.32 -0.64
N VAL A 115 18.70 13.21 -1.06
CA VAL A 115 18.43 11.90 -0.47
C VAL A 115 18.96 11.85 0.95
N THR A 116 18.06 11.73 1.92
CA THR A 116 18.45 11.55 3.31
C THR A 116 18.98 10.15 3.57
N ASN A 117 18.24 9.13 3.10
CA ASN A 117 18.60 7.72 3.18
C ASN A 117 17.74 6.88 2.24
N THR A 118 18.19 5.66 1.97
CA THR A 118 17.43 4.65 1.23
C THR A 118 17.26 3.38 2.06
N VAL A 119 16.04 2.92 2.20
CA VAL A 119 15.71 1.67 2.88
C VAL A 119 15.51 0.59 1.84
N TYR A 120 16.34 -0.45 1.90
CA TYR A 120 16.34 -1.56 0.96
C TYR A 120 15.66 -2.79 1.54
N ARG A 121 15.07 -3.61 0.66
CA ARG A 121 14.49 -4.90 1.02
C ARG A 121 14.51 -5.87 -0.15
N TRP A 122 14.74 -7.15 0.16
CA TRP A 122 14.40 -8.27 -0.72
C TRP A 122 12.95 -8.66 -0.50
N VAL A 123 12.23 -8.89 -1.59
CA VAL A 123 10.81 -9.29 -1.59
C VAL A 123 10.69 -10.55 -2.43
N ALA A 124 10.35 -11.65 -1.79
CA ALA A 124 10.19 -12.93 -2.47
C ALA A 124 9.06 -12.88 -3.50
N GLY A 125 9.04 -13.87 -4.38
CA GLY A 125 7.92 -14.03 -5.30
C GLY A 125 6.59 -14.21 -4.56
N ARG A 126 5.54 -13.54 -4.99
CA ARG A 126 4.20 -13.53 -4.38
C ARG A 126 4.16 -12.98 -2.94
N GLU A 127 5.21 -12.29 -2.50
CA GLU A 127 5.27 -11.67 -1.18
C GLU A 127 4.66 -10.27 -1.20
N TRP A 128 3.88 -9.99 -0.15
CA TRP A 128 3.53 -8.65 0.30
C TRP A 128 4.44 -8.27 1.46
N ALA A 129 5.09 -7.12 1.37
CA ALA A 129 6.04 -6.67 2.36
C ALA A 129 5.73 -5.22 2.78
N GLN A 130 5.93 -4.89 4.05
CA GLN A 130 5.75 -3.55 4.58
C GLN A 130 6.91 -3.15 5.48
N ILE A 131 7.29 -1.89 5.40
CA ILE A 131 8.21 -1.19 6.28
C ILE A 131 7.36 -0.22 7.09
N ASN A 132 7.25 -0.46 8.39
CA ASN A 132 6.52 0.44 9.28
C ASN A 132 7.39 1.65 9.61
N ASP A 133 6.77 2.85 9.61
CA ASP A 133 7.43 4.11 9.91
C ASP A 133 8.73 4.30 9.09
N LEU A 134 8.55 4.41 7.78
CA LEU A 134 9.64 4.53 6.81
C LEU A 134 10.65 5.62 7.19
N PHE A 135 10.16 6.78 7.63
CA PHE A 135 11.03 7.89 8.01
C PHE A 135 11.88 7.57 9.23
N ALA A 136 11.33 6.83 10.22
CA ALA A 136 12.10 6.36 11.37
C ALA A 136 13.19 5.39 10.97
N VAL A 137 12.84 4.41 10.13
CA VAL A 137 13.78 3.39 9.63
C VAL A 137 14.88 4.03 8.78
N ALA A 138 14.53 5.04 7.98
CA ALA A 138 15.49 5.81 7.18
C ALA A 138 16.38 6.74 8.03
N GLY A 139 16.13 6.89 9.34
CA GLY A 139 16.85 7.84 10.19
C GLY A 139 16.58 9.30 9.84
N HIS A 140 15.47 9.57 9.14
CA HIS A 140 15.07 10.92 8.81
C HIS A 140 14.73 11.69 10.09
N GLY A 141 15.30 12.88 10.26
CA GLY A 141 15.15 13.71 11.46
C GLY A 141 13.72 14.18 11.71
N PRO A 142 13.46 14.85 12.84
CA PRO A 142 12.12 15.23 13.23
C PRO A 142 11.48 16.20 12.25
N ALA A 143 10.17 15.97 12.01
CA ALA A 143 9.22 16.87 11.36
C ALA A 143 9.77 17.74 10.22
N ARG A 144 10.04 17.15 9.07
CA ARG A 144 10.30 17.92 7.85
C ARG A 144 9.00 18.04 7.06
N PRO A 145 8.50 19.27 6.83
CA PRO A 145 7.40 19.46 5.90
C PRO A 145 7.85 19.12 4.46
N ALA A 146 6.94 18.61 3.67
CA ALA A 146 7.09 18.40 2.24
C ALA A 146 8.22 17.42 1.78
N ALA A 147 8.50 16.39 2.56
CA ALA A 147 9.32 15.28 2.08
C ALA A 147 8.60 14.51 0.97
N TYR A 148 9.36 13.94 0.06
CA TYR A 148 8.87 12.98 -0.92
C TYR A 148 9.71 11.70 -0.87
N VAL A 149 9.15 10.63 -1.40
CA VAL A 149 9.80 9.32 -1.46
C VAL A 149 9.88 8.88 -2.91
N THR A 150 11.06 8.45 -3.34
CA THR A 150 11.21 7.72 -4.60
C THR A 150 11.36 6.23 -4.33
N PHE A 151 10.88 5.44 -5.27
CA PHE A 151 10.94 3.99 -5.23
C PHE A 151 11.66 3.47 -6.47
N GLN A 152 12.49 2.44 -6.28
CA GLN A 152 13.14 1.70 -7.35
C GLN A 152 13.11 0.21 -7.06
N SER A 153 13.05 -0.61 -8.11
CA SER A 153 13.00 -2.06 -8.04
C SER A 153 13.66 -2.68 -9.27
N GLU A 154 14.29 -3.84 -9.08
CA GLU A 154 14.88 -4.63 -10.19
C GLU A 154 13.84 -5.22 -11.14
N GLY A 155 12.60 -5.36 -10.69
CA GLY A 155 11.49 -5.88 -11.48
C GLY A 155 10.17 -5.14 -11.18
N PRO A 156 9.17 -5.30 -12.04
CA PRO A 156 7.90 -4.61 -11.87
C PRO A 156 7.11 -5.18 -10.67
N VAL A 157 6.72 -4.30 -9.76
CA VAL A 157 5.98 -4.60 -8.53
C VAL A 157 4.87 -3.56 -8.30
N PHE A 158 4.06 -3.73 -7.26
CA PHE A 158 3.08 -2.73 -6.82
C PHE A 158 3.60 -2.00 -5.58
N PRO A 159 4.28 -0.84 -5.70
CA PRO A 159 4.68 -0.03 -4.56
C PRO A 159 3.50 0.82 -4.09
N PHE A 160 3.42 1.06 -2.78
CA PHE A 160 2.44 1.95 -2.17
C PHE A 160 2.98 2.56 -0.88
N LEU A 161 2.37 3.66 -0.45
CA LEU A 161 2.55 4.19 0.89
C LEU A 161 1.21 4.25 1.61
N ILE A 162 1.26 4.18 2.94
CA ILE A 162 0.11 4.41 3.82
C ILE A 162 0.51 5.47 4.82
N SER A 163 -0.12 6.64 4.74
CA SER A 163 -0.02 7.67 5.77
C SER A 163 -1.04 7.38 6.86
N ILE A 164 -0.61 7.41 8.11
CA ILE A 164 -1.46 7.15 9.27
C ILE A 164 -1.41 8.37 10.19
N ASP A 165 -2.53 9.05 10.34
CA ASP A 165 -2.66 10.14 11.31
C ASP A 165 -2.41 9.60 12.72
N ASN A 166 -1.42 10.16 13.44
CA ASN A 166 -1.03 9.66 14.75
C ASN A 166 -2.04 10.00 15.84
N ARG A 167 -2.95 10.95 15.60
CA ARG A 167 -3.97 11.38 16.55
C ARG A 167 -5.23 10.54 16.45
N SER A 168 -5.73 10.35 15.25
CA SER A 168 -6.96 9.60 14.99
C SER A 168 -6.70 8.11 14.73
N GLY A 169 -5.50 7.76 14.25
CA GLY A 169 -5.19 6.43 13.74
C GLY A 169 -5.73 6.18 12.33
N ASP A 170 -6.28 7.20 11.66
CA ASP A 170 -6.88 7.07 10.34
C ASP A 170 -5.81 6.81 9.27
N PRO A 171 -5.90 5.72 8.52
CA PRO A 171 -5.00 5.43 7.44
C PRO A 171 -5.49 6.05 6.14
N THR A 172 -4.55 6.53 5.33
CA THR A 172 -4.76 6.99 3.96
C THR A 172 -3.82 6.23 3.05
N PHE A 173 -4.35 5.56 2.04
CA PHE A 173 -3.56 4.90 1.01
C PHE A 173 -3.09 5.95 0.00
N LEU A 174 -1.79 5.89 -0.34
CA LEU A 174 -1.17 6.79 -1.30
C LEU A 174 -0.67 5.96 -2.48
N GLU A 175 -1.21 6.24 -3.64
CA GLU A 175 -0.71 5.72 -4.91
C GLU A 175 0.48 6.53 -5.38
N PRO A 176 1.41 5.92 -6.14
CA PRO A 176 2.49 6.67 -6.74
C PRO A 176 1.94 7.68 -7.75
N THR A 177 2.52 8.87 -7.72
CA THR A 177 2.29 9.85 -8.79
C THR A 177 3.00 9.36 -10.05
N GLU A 178 2.34 9.41 -11.19
CA GLU A 178 3.01 9.16 -12.45
C GLU A 178 4.10 10.20 -12.63
N SER A 179 5.35 9.76 -12.76
CA SER A 179 6.44 10.68 -13.08
C SER A 179 6.26 11.12 -14.53
N PHE A 180 5.76 12.31 -14.72
CA PHE A 180 5.94 13.03 -15.98
C PHE A 180 7.39 13.52 -16.01
N LEU A 181 8.34 12.62 -16.22
CA LEU A 181 9.67 13.02 -16.67
C LEU A 181 9.57 13.20 -18.18
N PRO A 182 9.90 14.40 -18.68
CA PRO A 182 9.93 14.66 -20.11
C PRO A 182 10.96 13.80 -20.84
#